data_1e0b24397baa5cea74735bb1076e8d62
#
_entry.id   1e0b24397baa5cea74735bb1076e8d62
#
_cell.length_a   1.000
_cell.length_b   1.000
_cell.length_c   1.000
_cell.angle_alpha   90.00
_cell.angle_beta   90.00
_cell.angle_gamma   90.00
#
_symmetry.space_group_name_H-M   'P 1'
#
loop_
_entity.id
_entity.type
_entity.pdbx_description
1 polymer ?
#
loop_
_entity_poly.entity_id
_entity_poly.type
_entity_poly.pdbx_seq_one_letter_code
_entity_poly.pdbx_strand_id
1 'polypeptide(L)'
;TFAKLSAATAATAVIGCAVPGAALAEDAEAPSRGSEIKRVRTCCRGCGKMECGVWVTVENGRAVKVEGDQSSFQSSGNCCGKSQSSLQAAYHPDRIYHPMKRTNPKGEDDPGWVRVNFAEAMDEIGAKYNELIDKYGGKSIFSMGGTSRVWAQPPYGTLKSVFGTHNFHSAYEICKGPRHFGGVLTDEKGSPWMEVEQGPIVYVQWGTASEYSNYDSTNRTVVDCSQRAYKHILVDPRMSPLGKEADLWLPIRVGTDLAMSLGWLKWIVDNDAYDKNFVKRWSNGPFLYNPEADGKTYKGYFLEMNG
;
A
#
# COMPACT_ATOMS: atom_id res chain seq x y z
N THR A 1 -21.62 14.64 -22.15
CA THR A 1 -21.80 13.25 -21.64
C THR A 1 -21.12 13.08 -20.28
N PHE A 2 -19.94 13.69 -20.08
CA PHE A 2 -19.21 13.67 -18.82
C PHE A 2 -19.88 14.53 -17.74
N ALA A 3 -20.42 15.68 -18.08
CA ALA A 3 -21.16 16.53 -17.15
C ALA A 3 -22.43 15.85 -16.59
N LYS A 4 -23.07 14.99 -17.39
CA LYS A 4 -24.24 14.22 -16.92
C LYS A 4 -23.85 13.05 -16.00
N LEU A 5 -22.65 12.48 -16.19
CA LEU A 5 -22.11 11.45 -15.32
C LEU A 5 -21.58 12.02 -14.00
N SER A 6 -20.92 13.20 -14.05
CA SER A 6 -20.41 13.86 -12.85
C SER A 6 -21.52 14.29 -11.90
N ALA A 7 -22.65 14.75 -12.43
CA ALA A 7 -23.83 15.06 -11.61
C ALA A 7 -24.45 13.81 -10.94
N ALA A 8 -24.49 12.68 -11.67
CA ALA A 8 -24.99 11.42 -11.12
C ALA A 8 -24.02 10.77 -10.11
N THR A 9 -22.70 10.90 -10.35
CA THR A 9 -21.68 10.35 -9.44
C THR A 9 -21.56 11.22 -8.16
N ALA A 10 -21.73 12.53 -8.26
CA ALA A 10 -21.78 13.40 -7.11
C ALA A 10 -23.01 13.12 -6.23
N ALA A 11 -24.17 12.82 -6.84
CA ALA A 11 -25.39 12.48 -6.10
C ALA A 11 -25.27 11.12 -5.37
N THR A 12 -24.52 10.15 -5.95
CA THR A 12 -24.33 8.83 -5.31
C THR A 12 -23.26 8.86 -4.21
N ALA A 13 -22.26 9.73 -4.31
CA ALA A 13 -21.25 9.93 -3.27
C ALA A 13 -21.80 10.66 -2.03
N VAL A 14 -22.88 11.43 -2.18
CA VAL A 14 -23.50 12.16 -1.08
C VAL A 14 -24.42 11.27 -0.22
N ILE A 15 -24.88 10.12 -0.76
CA ILE A 15 -25.77 9.22 -0.01
C ILE A 15 -25.01 8.29 0.96
N GLY A 16 -23.68 8.16 0.83
CA GLY A 16 -22.85 7.27 1.66
C GLY A 16 -22.15 7.92 2.87
N CYS A 17 -22.10 9.24 2.96
CA CYS A 17 -21.47 9.97 4.07
C CYS A 17 -22.30 11.20 4.44
N ALA A 18 -23.43 10.99 5.06
CA ALA A 18 -24.05 12.02 5.83
C ALA A 18 -23.17 12.26 7.08
N VAL A 19 -22.16 13.08 6.96
CA VAL A 19 -21.55 13.76 8.11
C VAL A 19 -22.51 14.88 8.47
N PRO A 20 -23.16 14.84 9.64
CA PRO A 20 -24.01 15.95 10.05
C PRO A 20 -23.14 17.19 10.20
N GLY A 21 -23.40 18.19 9.37
CA GLY A 21 -23.10 19.58 9.62
C GLY A 21 -21.64 19.94 9.89
N ALA A 22 -20.83 20.09 8.84
CA ALA A 22 -19.83 21.13 8.86
C ALA A 22 -20.52 22.46 8.55
N ALA A 23 -21.25 22.98 9.52
CA ALA A 23 -21.61 24.39 9.52
C ALA A 23 -20.31 25.19 9.60
N LEU A 24 -20.12 26.09 8.66
CA LEU A 24 -19.08 27.11 8.69
C LEU A 24 -19.18 27.79 10.04
N ALA A 25 -18.12 27.80 10.81
CA ALA A 25 -18.06 28.51 12.08
C ALA A 25 -18.09 30.01 11.78
N GLU A 26 -19.27 30.57 11.80
CA GLU A 26 -19.51 31.94 12.24
C GLU A 26 -19.55 31.86 13.77
N ASP A 27 -18.72 32.68 14.41
CA ASP A 27 -18.62 33.00 15.82
C ASP A 27 -19.41 32.12 16.80
N ALA A 28 -18.88 30.95 17.13
CA ALA A 28 -19.47 30.14 18.17
C ALA A 28 -19.02 30.68 19.53
N GLU A 29 -19.95 31.21 20.28
CA GLU A 29 -19.84 31.50 21.72
C GLU A 29 -19.18 30.31 22.45
N ALA A 30 -18.25 30.60 23.35
CA ALA A 30 -17.55 29.60 24.14
C ALA A 30 -18.56 28.70 24.89
N PRO A 31 -18.49 27.37 24.75
CA PRO A 31 -19.47 26.49 25.40
C PRO A 31 -19.31 26.52 26.91
N SER A 32 -20.45 26.62 27.59
CA SER A 32 -20.60 26.56 29.05
C SER A 32 -20.01 25.22 29.61
N ARG A 33 -19.41 25.30 30.78
CA ARG A 33 -18.71 24.25 31.54
C ARG A 33 -19.50 22.93 31.65
N GLY A 34 -19.15 22.04 30.79
CA GLY A 34 -19.49 20.63 30.78
C GLY A 34 -18.85 20.01 29.53
N SER A 35 -17.55 19.65 29.63
CA SER A 35 -16.84 19.08 28.46
C SER A 35 -17.46 17.74 28.11
N GLU A 36 -18.13 17.66 26.98
CA GLU A 36 -18.56 16.38 26.42
C GLU A 36 -17.35 15.61 25.90
N ILE A 37 -16.97 14.60 26.62
CA ILE A 37 -15.86 13.69 26.21
C ILE A 37 -16.46 12.40 25.67
N LYS A 38 -16.08 12.07 24.44
CA LYS A 38 -16.43 10.80 23.78
C LYS A 38 -15.18 10.01 23.42
N ARG A 39 -15.22 8.69 23.57
CA ARG A 39 -14.25 7.78 22.94
C ARG A 39 -14.91 7.09 21.76
N VAL A 40 -14.30 7.21 20.60
CA VAL A 40 -14.79 6.64 19.34
C VAL A 40 -13.78 5.61 18.85
N ARG A 41 -14.25 4.39 18.63
CA ARG A 41 -13.47 3.34 18.03
C ARG A 41 -13.45 3.51 16.51
N THR A 42 -12.25 3.46 15.92
CA THR A 42 -12.08 3.59 14.47
C THR A 42 -10.82 2.89 14.02
N CYS A 43 -10.45 3.04 12.75
CA CYS A 43 -9.20 2.52 12.22
C CYS A 43 -8.26 3.65 11.78
N CYS A 44 -6.98 3.45 12.00
CA CYS A 44 -5.93 4.34 11.52
C CYS A 44 -5.63 4.04 10.05
N ARG A 45 -5.55 5.10 9.25
CA ARG A 45 -5.17 5.04 7.83
C ARG A 45 -3.87 5.79 7.53
N GLY A 46 -3.08 6.14 8.52
CA GLY A 46 -1.87 6.95 8.38
C GLY A 46 -0.81 6.38 7.44
N CYS A 47 -0.57 5.07 7.48
CA CYS A 47 0.28 4.39 6.50
C CYS A 47 -0.54 3.72 5.39
N GLY A 48 -1.83 3.58 5.63
CA GLY A 48 -2.84 3.10 4.70
C GLY A 48 -2.69 1.65 4.22
N LYS A 49 -1.88 0.82 4.83
CA LYS A 49 -1.76 -0.59 4.46
C LYS A 49 -2.34 -1.52 5.53
N MET A 50 -2.15 -1.13 6.78
CA MET A 50 -2.71 -1.85 7.91
C MET A 50 -3.72 -0.94 8.59
N GLU A 51 -4.91 -1.43 8.74
CA GLU A 51 -5.99 -0.68 9.38
C GLU A 51 -5.96 -0.94 10.88
N CYS A 52 -4.90 -0.42 11.54
CA CYS A 52 -4.75 -0.56 12.97
C CYS A 52 -5.96 -0.01 13.70
N GLY A 53 -6.57 -0.81 14.58
CA GLY A 53 -7.66 -0.34 15.42
C GLY A 53 -7.16 0.72 16.38
N VAL A 54 -7.89 1.81 16.49
CA VAL A 54 -7.55 2.91 17.40
C VAL A 54 -8.80 3.45 18.09
N TRP A 55 -8.57 3.99 19.27
CA TRP A 55 -9.53 4.80 20.00
C TRP A 55 -9.18 6.28 19.85
N VAL A 56 -10.16 7.08 19.49
CA VAL A 56 -10.03 8.53 19.40
C VAL A 56 -10.83 9.16 20.51
N THR A 57 -10.20 9.96 21.34
CA THR A 57 -10.88 10.80 22.33
C THR A 57 -11.29 12.11 21.67
N VAL A 58 -12.55 12.43 21.76
CA VAL A 58 -13.14 13.65 21.21
C VAL A 58 -13.67 14.49 22.37
N GLU A 59 -13.21 15.71 22.46
CA GLU A 59 -13.66 16.71 23.46
C GLU A 59 -14.34 17.87 22.74
N ASN A 60 -15.59 18.13 23.07
CA ASN A 60 -16.36 19.22 22.47
C ASN A 60 -16.33 19.21 20.92
N GLY A 61 -16.47 18.03 20.32
CA GLY A 61 -16.43 17.85 18.88
C GLY A 61 -15.03 17.83 18.23
N ARG A 62 -13.96 18.06 19.00
CA ARG A 62 -12.58 18.03 18.51
C ARG A 62 -11.84 16.78 18.97
N ALA A 63 -11.22 16.07 18.06
CA ALA A 63 -10.35 14.94 18.40
C ALA A 63 -9.06 15.45 19.05
N VAL A 64 -8.75 14.96 20.25
CA VAL A 64 -7.62 15.42 21.07
C VAL A 64 -6.58 14.36 21.35
N LYS A 65 -6.93 13.07 21.24
CA LYS A 65 -6.03 11.95 21.54
C LYS A 65 -6.32 10.76 20.63
N VAL A 66 -5.28 10.06 20.23
CA VAL A 66 -5.37 8.77 19.53
C VAL A 66 -4.59 7.73 20.32
N GLU A 67 -5.20 6.58 20.60
CA GLU A 67 -4.62 5.46 21.33
C GLU A 67 -4.87 4.16 20.57
N GLY A 68 -4.00 3.18 20.71
CA GLY A 68 -4.20 1.86 20.12
C GLY A 68 -5.35 1.10 20.77
N ASP A 69 -6.08 0.35 19.98
CA ASP A 69 -7.13 -0.56 20.44
C ASP A 69 -6.52 -1.95 20.73
N GLN A 70 -6.44 -2.34 21.97
CA GLN A 70 -5.88 -3.64 22.38
C GLN A 70 -6.67 -4.83 21.85
N SER A 71 -7.96 -4.65 21.55
CA SER A 71 -8.80 -5.68 20.96
C SER A 71 -8.65 -5.80 19.43
N SER A 72 -7.85 -4.92 18.81
CA SER A 72 -7.57 -4.99 17.39
C SER A 72 -6.66 -6.18 17.08
N PHE A 73 -7.16 -7.12 16.31
CA PHE A 73 -6.39 -8.28 15.84
C PHE A 73 -5.07 -7.87 15.16
N GLN A 74 -5.10 -6.83 14.33
CA GLN A 74 -3.95 -6.44 13.54
C GLN A 74 -2.87 -5.70 14.33
N SER A 75 -3.25 -4.82 15.25
CA SER A 75 -2.31 -3.94 15.94
C SER A 75 -2.10 -4.28 17.41
N SER A 76 -3.02 -5.06 18.01
CA SER A 76 -2.94 -5.49 19.43
C SER A 76 -2.62 -4.33 20.38
N GLY A 77 -3.22 -3.18 20.14
CA GLY A 77 -3.01 -1.97 20.94
C GLY A 77 -1.83 -1.09 20.55
N ASN A 78 -1.04 -1.49 19.55
CA ASN A 78 0.02 -0.62 19.06
C ASN A 78 -0.54 0.62 18.36
N CYS A 79 0.15 1.74 18.53
CA CYS A 79 -0.17 3.02 17.92
C CYS A 79 1.11 3.78 17.61
N CYS A 80 1.57 3.68 16.37
CA CYS A 80 2.85 4.26 15.95
C CYS A 80 2.78 5.80 15.82
N GLY A 81 3.95 6.44 15.67
CA GLY A 81 4.05 7.89 15.52
C GLY A 81 3.21 8.47 14.40
N LYS A 82 3.03 7.74 13.27
CA LYS A 82 2.14 8.17 12.17
C LYS A 82 0.67 8.24 12.60
N SER A 83 0.22 7.29 13.39
CA SER A 83 -1.13 7.29 13.95
C SER A 83 -1.34 8.43 14.93
N GLN A 84 -0.39 8.63 15.85
CA GLN A 84 -0.44 9.69 16.84
C GLN A 84 -0.39 11.08 16.20
N SER A 85 0.42 11.27 15.15
CA SER A 85 0.51 12.53 14.41
C SER A 85 -0.69 12.81 13.49
N SER A 86 -1.64 11.89 13.37
CA SER A 86 -2.82 12.07 12.51
C SER A 86 -3.67 13.28 12.94
N LEU A 87 -3.71 13.61 14.22
CA LEU A 87 -4.38 14.81 14.72
C LEU A 87 -3.70 16.10 14.26
N GLN A 88 -2.37 16.11 14.27
CA GLN A 88 -1.61 17.25 13.77
C GLN A 88 -1.86 17.47 12.28
N ALA A 89 -1.93 16.39 11.50
CA ALA A 89 -2.28 16.45 10.09
C ALA A 89 -3.73 16.89 9.86
N ALA A 90 -4.68 16.44 10.70
CA ALA A 90 -6.09 16.78 10.60
C ALA A 90 -6.36 18.27 10.90
N TYR A 91 -5.63 18.82 11.86
CA TYR A 91 -5.81 20.19 12.34
C TYR A 91 -4.64 21.12 11.98
N HIS A 92 -3.86 20.76 10.98
CA HIS A 92 -2.76 21.60 10.54
C HIS A 92 -3.27 22.94 10.01
N PRO A 93 -2.64 24.08 10.38
CA PRO A 93 -3.11 25.41 9.94
C PRO A 93 -3.09 25.56 8.41
N ASP A 94 -2.15 24.92 7.72
CA ASP A 94 -2.03 24.97 6.26
C ASP A 94 -2.84 23.88 5.56
N ARG A 95 -3.73 23.17 6.27
CA ARG A 95 -4.57 22.15 5.64
C ARG A 95 -5.51 22.78 4.62
N ILE A 96 -5.51 22.22 3.41
CA ILE A 96 -6.38 22.66 2.32
C ILE A 96 -7.77 22.05 2.52
N TYR A 97 -8.78 22.88 2.73
CA TYR A 97 -10.18 22.48 2.93
C TYR A 97 -11.06 22.70 1.69
N HIS A 98 -10.55 23.39 0.69
CA HIS A 98 -11.29 23.77 -0.51
C HIS A 98 -10.48 23.51 -1.75
N PRO A 99 -11.12 23.26 -2.91
CA PRO A 99 -10.41 23.25 -4.18
C PRO A 99 -9.67 24.56 -4.40
N MET A 100 -8.46 24.47 -4.94
CA MET A 100 -7.61 25.60 -5.26
C MET A 100 -7.28 25.59 -6.74
N LYS A 101 -7.39 26.73 -7.40
CA LYS A 101 -7.03 26.92 -8.80
C LYS A 101 -5.77 27.76 -8.90
N ARG A 102 -4.82 27.28 -9.69
CA ARG A 102 -3.62 28.02 -10.05
C ARG A 102 -3.99 29.10 -11.07
N THR A 103 -3.60 30.36 -10.85
CA THR A 103 -3.84 31.46 -11.76
C THR A 103 -2.58 31.89 -12.52
N ASN A 104 -1.41 31.73 -11.93
CA ASN A 104 -0.16 32.06 -12.56
C ASN A 104 0.35 30.95 -13.49
N PRO A 105 1.12 31.27 -14.54
CA PRO A 105 1.72 30.27 -15.42
C PRO A 105 2.52 29.20 -14.68
N LYS A 106 2.58 28.00 -15.27
CA LYS A 106 3.45 26.94 -14.75
C LYS A 106 4.91 27.36 -14.91
N GLY A 107 5.69 27.19 -13.84
CA GLY A 107 7.11 27.57 -13.81
C GLY A 107 7.39 28.85 -13.02
N GLU A 108 6.39 29.65 -12.71
CA GLU A 108 6.54 30.76 -11.76
C GLU A 108 6.60 30.25 -10.33
N ASP A 109 7.42 30.92 -9.49
CA ASP A 109 7.63 30.55 -8.09
C ASP A 109 6.34 30.68 -7.28
N ASP A 110 5.56 31.76 -7.51
CA ASP A 110 4.23 31.89 -6.94
C ASP A 110 3.19 31.27 -7.85
N PRO A 111 2.51 30.20 -7.43
CA PRO A 111 1.41 29.61 -8.19
C PRO A 111 0.17 30.51 -8.33
N GLY A 112 0.01 31.52 -7.50
CA GLY A 112 -1.19 32.36 -7.46
C GLY A 112 -2.44 31.56 -7.12
N TRP A 113 -2.40 30.71 -6.05
CA TRP A 113 -3.53 29.87 -5.68
C TRP A 113 -4.74 30.71 -5.23
N VAL A 114 -5.87 30.50 -5.88
CA VAL A 114 -7.17 31.05 -5.49
C VAL A 114 -8.14 29.94 -5.11
N ARG A 115 -8.94 30.17 -4.09
CA ARG A 115 -10.01 29.26 -3.70
C ARG A 115 -11.14 29.30 -4.73
N VAL A 116 -11.66 28.12 -5.11
CA VAL A 116 -12.81 27.97 -5.99
C VAL A 116 -13.89 27.09 -5.31
N ASN A 117 -15.12 27.21 -5.79
CA ASN A 117 -16.19 26.32 -5.34
C ASN A 117 -15.98 24.91 -5.89
N PHE A 118 -16.39 23.88 -5.17
CA PHE A 118 -16.24 22.48 -5.58
C PHE A 118 -16.99 22.18 -6.90
N ALA A 119 -18.22 22.66 -7.01
CA ALA A 119 -19.02 22.45 -8.24
C ALA A 119 -18.38 23.13 -9.43
N GLU A 120 -17.95 24.39 -9.28
CA GLU A 120 -17.23 25.14 -10.31
C GLU A 120 -15.94 24.42 -10.75
N ALA A 121 -15.16 23.92 -9.80
CA ALA A 121 -13.95 23.15 -10.08
C ALA A 121 -14.28 21.88 -10.88
N MET A 122 -15.33 21.16 -10.52
CA MET A 122 -15.74 19.94 -11.22
C MET A 122 -16.24 20.24 -12.65
N ASP A 123 -17.00 21.28 -12.83
CA ASP A 123 -17.49 21.69 -14.14
C ASP A 123 -16.33 22.11 -15.07
N GLU A 124 -15.39 22.89 -14.57
CA GLU A 124 -14.21 23.31 -15.32
C GLU A 124 -13.31 22.13 -15.70
N ILE A 125 -13.05 21.21 -14.75
CA ILE A 125 -12.28 19.99 -15.00
C ILE A 125 -12.98 19.12 -16.03
N GLY A 126 -14.30 18.91 -15.88
CA GLY A 126 -15.10 18.12 -16.81
C GLY A 126 -15.11 18.69 -18.23
N ALA A 127 -15.28 20.01 -18.35
CA ALA A 127 -15.21 20.69 -19.64
C ALA A 127 -13.82 20.52 -20.29
N LYS A 128 -12.75 20.63 -19.50
CA LYS A 128 -11.38 20.47 -20.02
C LYS A 128 -11.09 19.04 -20.45
N TYR A 129 -11.57 18.04 -19.72
CA TYR A 129 -11.46 16.64 -20.15
C TYR A 129 -12.20 16.39 -21.47
N ASN A 130 -13.42 16.90 -21.62
CA ASN A 130 -14.18 16.77 -22.87
C ASN A 130 -13.43 17.42 -24.04
N GLU A 131 -12.95 18.64 -23.89
CA GLU A 131 -12.14 19.34 -24.90
C GLU A 131 -10.94 18.50 -25.34
N LEU A 132 -10.19 17.96 -24.41
CA LEU A 132 -8.98 17.18 -24.71
C LEU A 132 -9.32 15.85 -25.39
N ILE A 133 -10.38 15.18 -24.95
CA ILE A 133 -10.83 13.92 -25.54
C ILE A 133 -11.35 14.13 -26.95
N ASP A 134 -12.13 15.20 -27.19
CA ASP A 134 -12.66 15.53 -28.51
C ASP A 134 -11.53 15.85 -29.48
N LYS A 135 -10.49 16.56 -29.01
CA LYS A 135 -9.38 17.01 -29.87
C LYS A 135 -8.32 15.91 -30.09
N TYR A 136 -8.00 15.10 -29.08
CA TYR A 136 -6.86 14.19 -29.12
C TYR A 136 -7.24 12.72 -28.87
N GLY A 137 -8.50 12.44 -28.57
CA GLY A 137 -8.97 11.12 -28.17
C GLY A 137 -8.68 10.79 -26.70
N GLY A 138 -9.33 9.76 -26.18
CA GLY A 138 -9.18 9.33 -24.77
C GLY A 138 -7.75 8.98 -24.37
N LYS A 139 -6.92 8.57 -25.30
CA LYS A 139 -5.50 8.26 -25.07
C LYS A 139 -4.65 9.46 -24.62
N SER A 140 -5.17 10.69 -24.77
CA SER A 140 -4.53 11.90 -24.24
C SER A 140 -4.60 12.00 -22.72
N ILE A 141 -5.47 11.23 -22.10
CA ILE A 141 -5.65 11.19 -20.65
C ILE A 141 -4.75 10.10 -20.05
N PHE A 142 -3.90 10.49 -19.13
CA PHE A 142 -3.06 9.60 -18.35
C PHE A 142 -3.42 9.68 -16.87
N SER A 143 -3.64 8.54 -16.23
CA SER A 143 -3.91 8.44 -14.81
C SER A 143 -2.73 7.82 -14.08
N MET A 144 -2.24 8.52 -13.06
CA MET A 144 -1.17 8.03 -12.19
C MET A 144 -1.70 7.83 -10.77
N GLY A 145 -1.53 6.64 -10.24
CA GLY A 145 -1.90 6.30 -8.88
C GLY A 145 -0.71 5.89 -8.04
N GLY A 146 -0.83 6.03 -6.74
CA GLY A 146 0.11 5.47 -5.78
C GLY A 146 -0.17 4.00 -5.48
N THR A 147 0.22 3.54 -4.30
CA THR A 147 -0.12 2.20 -3.81
C THR A 147 -1.63 2.05 -3.71
N SER A 148 -2.17 1.10 -4.44
CA SER A 148 -3.59 0.84 -4.50
C SER A 148 -4.16 0.49 -3.13
N ARG A 149 -5.18 1.25 -2.72
CA ARG A 149 -5.99 0.97 -1.54
C ARG A 149 -7.41 0.88 -1.99
N VAL A 150 -7.96 -0.29 -1.85
CA VAL A 150 -9.25 -0.70 -2.44
C VAL A 150 -10.37 0.32 -2.23
N TRP A 151 -10.31 1.10 -1.16
CA TRP A 151 -11.36 2.03 -0.78
C TRP A 151 -11.11 3.51 -1.18
N ALA A 152 -9.89 3.86 -1.57
CA ALA A 152 -9.49 5.25 -1.80
C ALA A 152 -9.20 5.58 -3.26
N GLN A 153 -9.30 4.61 -4.15
CA GLN A 153 -9.04 4.84 -5.58
C GLN A 153 -10.29 4.55 -6.39
N PRO A 154 -10.58 5.39 -7.39
CA PRO A 154 -11.61 5.07 -8.36
C PRO A 154 -11.29 3.69 -8.96
N PRO A 155 -12.27 2.84 -9.19
CA PRO A 155 -12.03 1.59 -9.89
C PRO A 155 -11.37 1.88 -11.25
N TYR A 156 -10.23 1.28 -11.50
CA TYR A 156 -9.49 1.48 -12.76
C TYR A 156 -10.35 1.22 -14.00
N GLY A 157 -11.30 0.30 -13.89
CA GLY A 157 -12.30 0.07 -14.91
C GLY A 157 -13.16 1.30 -15.22
N THR A 158 -13.42 2.16 -14.25
CA THR A 158 -14.19 3.40 -14.47
C THR A 158 -13.42 4.37 -15.34
N LEU A 159 -12.12 4.54 -15.12
CA LEU A 159 -11.29 5.43 -15.98
C LEU A 159 -11.26 4.93 -17.41
N LYS A 160 -11.11 3.61 -17.60
CA LYS A 160 -11.15 3.00 -18.93
C LYS A 160 -12.50 3.18 -19.61
N SER A 161 -13.60 2.97 -18.90
CA SER A 161 -14.94 3.09 -19.48
C SER A 161 -15.38 4.54 -19.69
N VAL A 162 -14.95 5.47 -18.84
CA VAL A 162 -15.30 6.89 -18.94
C VAL A 162 -14.45 7.63 -19.96
N PHE A 163 -13.14 7.43 -19.94
CA PHE A 163 -12.21 8.17 -20.82
C PHE A 163 -11.77 7.39 -22.05
N GLY A 164 -12.09 6.10 -22.14
CA GLY A 164 -11.63 5.26 -23.24
C GLY A 164 -10.11 5.10 -23.30
N THR A 165 -9.42 5.20 -22.15
CA THR A 165 -7.97 5.12 -22.07
C THR A 165 -7.49 3.90 -21.29
N HIS A 166 -6.35 3.34 -21.73
CA HIS A 166 -5.58 2.35 -20.98
C HIS A 166 -4.35 2.99 -20.31
N ASN A 167 -4.14 4.29 -20.46
CA ASN A 167 -2.98 4.99 -19.94
C ASN A 167 -3.11 5.18 -18.42
N PHE A 168 -2.74 4.14 -17.72
CA PHE A 168 -2.75 4.09 -16.27
C PHE A 168 -1.43 3.55 -15.77
N HIS A 169 -0.89 4.16 -14.72
CA HIS A 169 0.28 3.70 -14.00
C HIS A 169 0.05 3.74 -12.50
N SER A 170 0.50 2.73 -11.79
CA SER A 170 0.46 2.69 -10.34
C SER A 170 1.75 2.13 -9.77
N ALA A 171 1.90 2.19 -8.46
CA ALA A 171 2.99 1.52 -7.76
C ALA A 171 2.99 -0.02 -7.95
N TYR A 172 1.92 -0.55 -8.55
CA TYR A 172 1.78 -1.98 -8.78
C TYR A 172 2.86 -2.53 -9.72
N GLU A 173 3.23 -1.75 -10.74
CA GLU A 173 4.18 -2.16 -11.77
C GLU A 173 5.59 -2.40 -11.22
N ILE A 174 5.97 -1.69 -10.17
CA ILE A 174 7.32 -1.79 -9.57
C ILE A 174 7.33 -2.36 -8.15
N CYS A 175 6.18 -2.40 -7.47
CA CYS A 175 6.07 -2.84 -6.07
C CYS A 175 5.41 -4.21 -5.97
N LYS A 176 4.10 -4.25 -6.16
CA LYS A 176 3.31 -5.47 -5.99
C LYS A 176 3.26 -6.35 -7.24
N GLY A 177 3.43 -5.78 -8.42
CA GLY A 177 3.42 -6.51 -9.67
C GLY A 177 4.47 -7.62 -9.70
N PRO A 178 5.75 -7.30 -9.56
CA PRO A 178 6.82 -8.31 -9.54
C PRO A 178 6.60 -9.37 -8.45
N ARG A 179 6.18 -8.96 -7.25
CA ARG A 179 5.86 -9.89 -6.17
C ARG A 179 4.66 -10.78 -6.51
N HIS A 180 3.61 -10.21 -7.10
CA HIS A 180 2.44 -10.96 -7.51
C HIS A 180 2.75 -11.97 -8.60
N PHE A 181 3.56 -11.58 -9.60
CA PHE A 181 4.01 -12.49 -10.64
C PHE A 181 4.88 -13.62 -10.07
N GLY A 182 5.81 -13.31 -9.17
CA GLY A 182 6.57 -14.33 -8.46
C GLY A 182 5.65 -15.32 -7.74
N GLY A 183 4.66 -14.82 -7.00
CA GLY A 183 3.68 -15.64 -6.31
C GLY A 183 2.86 -16.51 -7.26
N VAL A 184 2.38 -15.95 -8.37
CA VAL A 184 1.62 -16.74 -9.38
C VAL A 184 2.46 -17.86 -9.99
N LEU A 185 3.76 -17.61 -10.23
CA LEU A 185 4.66 -18.61 -10.76
C LEU A 185 5.00 -19.73 -9.76
N THR A 186 4.84 -19.46 -8.47
CA THR A 186 5.09 -20.40 -7.37
C THR A 186 3.82 -20.87 -6.68
N ASP A 187 2.65 -20.63 -7.29
CA ASP A 187 1.30 -20.90 -6.76
C ASP A 187 0.96 -20.18 -5.43
N GLU A 188 1.69 -19.14 -5.10
CA GLU A 188 1.40 -18.30 -3.95
C GLU A 188 0.51 -17.12 -4.35
N LYS A 189 -0.69 -17.01 -3.78
CA LYS A 189 -1.66 -15.95 -4.11
C LYS A 189 -1.63 -14.74 -3.20
N GLY A 190 -0.69 -14.63 -2.32
CA GLY A 190 -0.68 -13.55 -1.35
C GLY A 190 0.68 -13.22 -0.80
N SER A 191 0.69 -12.29 0.15
CA SER A 191 1.81 -12.15 1.07
C SER A 191 1.45 -12.97 2.30
N PRO A 192 2.16 -14.05 2.59
CA PRO A 192 1.94 -14.78 3.81
C PRO A 192 2.18 -13.83 4.99
N TRP A 193 1.27 -13.86 5.93
CA TRP A 193 1.50 -13.25 7.22
C TRP A 193 2.45 -14.16 7.98
N MET A 194 3.48 -13.58 8.56
CA MET A 194 4.40 -14.38 9.35
C MET A 194 3.67 -14.94 10.57
N GLU A 195 3.73 -16.25 10.73
CA GLU A 195 3.27 -16.93 11.94
C GLU A 195 4.20 -16.58 13.08
N VAL A 196 3.66 -15.97 14.12
CA VAL A 196 4.47 -15.45 15.22
C VAL A 196 4.43 -16.36 16.44
N GLU A 197 3.40 -17.20 16.55
CA GLU A 197 3.21 -18.02 17.74
C GLU A 197 4.29 -19.08 17.91
N GLN A 198 4.73 -19.69 16.82
CA GLN A 198 5.75 -20.75 16.86
C GLN A 198 7.17 -20.22 16.63
N GLY A 199 7.32 -19.07 15.98
CA GLY A 199 8.61 -18.53 15.57
C GLY A 199 9.29 -19.38 14.47
N PRO A 200 10.07 -18.77 13.57
CA PRO A 200 10.83 -19.52 12.56
C PRO A 200 12.11 -20.12 13.17
N ILE A 201 12.58 -21.23 12.61
CA ILE A 201 13.92 -21.76 12.95
C ILE A 201 14.99 -20.78 12.43
N VAL A 202 14.85 -20.34 11.18
CA VAL A 202 15.70 -19.33 10.57
C VAL A 202 14.84 -18.18 10.09
N TYR A 203 15.14 -16.99 10.56
CA TYR A 203 14.54 -15.75 10.07
C TYR A 203 15.51 -15.04 9.14
N VAL A 204 15.12 -14.84 7.88
CA VAL A 204 15.90 -14.10 6.91
C VAL A 204 15.23 -12.76 6.65
N GLN A 205 15.84 -11.69 7.10
CA GLN A 205 15.42 -10.32 6.82
C GLN A 205 16.15 -9.83 5.58
N TRP A 206 15.43 -9.66 4.47
CA TRP A 206 16.02 -9.35 3.18
C TRP A 206 15.53 -8.01 2.63
N GLY A 207 16.45 -7.06 2.47
CA GLY A 207 16.20 -5.77 1.84
C GLY A 207 15.09 -4.94 2.50
N THR A 208 14.88 -5.11 3.79
CA THR A 208 13.81 -4.44 4.52
C THR A 208 14.25 -4.07 5.93
N ALA A 209 13.72 -2.98 6.42
CA ALA A 209 13.86 -2.55 7.81
C ALA A 209 12.47 -2.18 8.35
N SER A 210 11.57 -3.17 8.33
CA SER A 210 10.17 -2.99 8.71
C SER A 210 10.01 -2.51 10.13
N GLU A 211 10.97 -2.82 11.00
CA GLU A 211 11.00 -2.46 12.41
C GLU A 211 10.91 -0.96 12.67
N TYR A 212 11.27 -0.12 11.71
CA TYR A 212 11.15 1.34 11.85
C TYR A 212 10.61 2.07 10.62
N SER A 213 10.59 1.43 9.46
CA SER A 213 10.25 2.13 8.22
C SER A 213 8.77 2.20 7.96
N ASN A 214 7.98 1.23 8.44
CA ASN A 214 6.61 1.08 7.99
C ASN A 214 5.77 0.18 8.91
N TYR A 215 4.46 0.18 8.77
CA TYR A 215 3.47 -0.80 9.26
C TYR A 215 3.65 -1.33 10.69
N ASP A 216 2.96 -0.75 11.61
CA ASP A 216 3.04 -1.05 13.04
C ASP A 216 2.88 -2.55 13.38
N SER A 217 1.86 -3.21 12.85
CA SER A 217 1.66 -4.65 13.07
C SER A 217 2.78 -5.50 12.45
N THR A 218 3.32 -5.10 11.30
CA THR A 218 4.47 -5.78 10.70
C THR A 218 5.73 -5.55 11.51
N ASN A 219 5.91 -4.38 12.09
CA ASN A 219 7.05 -4.10 12.96
C ASN A 219 7.09 -5.06 14.13
N ARG A 220 5.97 -5.25 14.82
CA ARG A 220 5.85 -6.19 15.91
C ARG A 220 6.18 -7.62 15.46
N THR A 221 5.56 -8.08 14.37
CA THR A 221 5.79 -9.42 13.83
C THR A 221 7.26 -9.65 13.48
N VAL A 222 7.92 -8.69 12.86
CA VAL A 222 9.33 -8.77 12.49
C VAL A 222 10.23 -8.87 13.74
N VAL A 223 9.98 -8.06 14.75
CA VAL A 223 10.71 -8.11 16.01
C VAL A 223 10.48 -9.44 16.72
N ASP A 224 9.24 -9.89 16.83
CA ASP A 224 8.89 -11.16 17.45
C ASP A 224 9.53 -12.35 16.72
N CYS A 225 9.55 -12.34 15.39
CA CYS A 225 10.23 -13.37 14.60
C CYS A 225 11.73 -13.36 14.81
N SER A 226 12.36 -12.20 14.84
CA SER A 226 13.80 -12.07 15.12
C SER A 226 14.16 -12.61 16.51
N GLN A 227 13.36 -12.28 17.53
CA GLN A 227 13.62 -12.71 18.91
C GLN A 227 13.38 -14.20 19.15
N ARG A 228 12.45 -14.81 18.41
CA ARG A 228 12.08 -16.22 18.57
C ARG A 228 12.82 -17.16 17.62
N ALA A 229 13.41 -16.63 16.57
CA ALA A 229 14.20 -17.43 15.62
C ALA A 229 15.44 -18.02 16.31
N TYR A 230 15.78 -19.27 15.97
CA TYR A 230 17.06 -19.85 16.39
C TYR A 230 18.24 -19.13 15.71
N LYS A 231 18.03 -18.68 14.46
CA LYS A 231 19.02 -17.89 13.70
C LYS A 231 18.33 -16.74 12.99
N HIS A 232 18.94 -15.55 13.06
CA HIS A 232 18.56 -14.37 12.29
C HIS A 232 19.65 -14.01 11.29
N ILE A 233 19.29 -13.94 10.01
CA ILE A 233 20.18 -13.54 8.92
C ILE A 233 19.66 -12.23 8.34
N LEU A 234 20.49 -11.19 8.31
CA LEU A 234 20.20 -9.94 7.61
C LEU A 234 20.91 -9.92 6.25
N VAL A 235 20.13 -9.79 5.19
CA VAL A 235 20.63 -9.53 3.82
C VAL A 235 20.24 -8.11 3.44
N ASP A 236 21.13 -7.16 3.63
CA ASP A 236 20.88 -5.74 3.38
C ASP A 236 22.22 -5.00 3.20
N PRO A 237 22.36 -4.06 2.27
CA PRO A 237 23.56 -3.24 2.14
C PRO A 237 23.80 -2.38 3.37
N ARG A 238 22.76 -2.13 4.16
CA ARG A 238 22.78 -1.30 5.37
C ARG A 238 22.41 -2.13 6.59
N MET A 239 23.17 -1.96 7.66
CA MET A 239 22.84 -2.51 8.96
C MET A 239 21.56 -1.82 9.50
N SER A 240 20.47 -2.57 9.59
CA SER A 240 19.24 -2.07 10.22
C SER A 240 19.33 -2.11 11.75
N PRO A 241 18.48 -1.39 12.47
CA PRO A 241 18.46 -1.48 13.93
C PRO A 241 18.27 -2.91 14.44
N LEU A 242 17.30 -3.65 13.91
CA LEU A 242 17.07 -5.05 14.25
C LEU A 242 18.18 -5.97 13.73
N GLY A 243 18.81 -5.60 12.62
CA GLY A 243 19.92 -6.33 12.05
C GLY A 243 21.17 -6.34 12.94
N LYS A 244 21.28 -5.46 13.93
CA LYS A 244 22.34 -5.52 14.96
C LYS A 244 22.22 -6.75 15.86
N GLU A 245 21.03 -7.31 15.93
CA GLU A 245 20.74 -8.53 16.68
C GLU A 245 20.87 -9.79 15.80
N ALA A 246 21.19 -9.63 14.51
CA ALA A 246 21.34 -10.75 13.59
C ALA A 246 22.60 -11.56 13.88
N ASP A 247 22.50 -12.88 13.80
CA ASP A 247 23.64 -13.80 13.89
C ASP A 247 24.58 -13.65 12.70
N LEU A 248 24.05 -13.27 11.53
CA LEU A 248 24.81 -13.10 10.31
C LEU A 248 24.28 -11.90 9.54
N TRP A 249 25.17 -11.00 9.18
CA TRP A 249 24.91 -9.93 8.23
C TRP A 249 25.61 -10.16 6.91
N LEU A 250 24.85 -10.13 5.83
CA LEU A 250 25.33 -10.25 4.46
C LEU A 250 25.15 -8.89 3.77
N PRO A 251 26.20 -8.04 3.72
CA PRO A 251 26.14 -6.71 3.12
C PRO A 251 26.12 -6.83 1.59
N ILE A 252 24.96 -7.13 1.04
CA ILE A 252 24.77 -7.34 -0.39
C ILE A 252 24.97 -6.02 -1.15
N ARG A 253 25.62 -6.09 -2.33
CA ARG A 253 25.65 -4.96 -3.26
C ARG A 253 24.27 -4.74 -3.86
N VAL A 254 23.81 -3.49 -3.88
CA VAL A 254 22.51 -3.11 -4.49
C VAL A 254 22.42 -3.62 -5.93
N GLY A 255 21.31 -4.28 -6.28
CA GLY A 255 21.06 -4.85 -7.59
C GLY A 255 21.62 -6.27 -7.79
N THR A 256 22.19 -6.91 -6.76
CA THR A 256 22.73 -8.27 -6.86
C THR A 256 21.90 -9.33 -6.12
N ASP A 257 20.66 -9.01 -5.76
CA ASP A 257 19.74 -9.92 -5.09
C ASP A 257 19.53 -11.23 -5.85
N LEU A 258 19.37 -11.15 -7.18
CA LEU A 258 19.22 -12.32 -8.03
C LEU A 258 20.47 -13.21 -7.99
N ALA A 259 21.65 -12.62 -8.01
CA ALA A 259 22.90 -13.39 -7.93
C ALA A 259 23.01 -14.14 -6.60
N MET A 260 22.64 -13.49 -5.49
CA MET A 260 22.61 -14.12 -4.16
C MET A 260 21.59 -15.26 -4.14
N SER A 261 20.38 -15.04 -4.63
CA SER A 261 19.31 -16.05 -4.67
C SER A 261 19.71 -17.26 -5.51
N LEU A 262 20.32 -17.04 -6.68
CA LEU A 262 20.83 -18.11 -7.53
C LEU A 262 21.99 -18.86 -6.88
N GLY A 263 22.86 -18.16 -6.14
CA GLY A 263 23.94 -18.79 -5.38
C GLY A 263 23.39 -19.73 -4.29
N TRP A 264 22.37 -19.31 -3.56
CA TRP A 264 21.72 -20.16 -2.56
C TRP A 264 21.02 -21.36 -3.21
N LEU A 265 20.28 -21.12 -4.31
CA LEU A 265 19.61 -22.18 -5.04
C LEU A 265 20.62 -23.21 -5.56
N LYS A 266 21.71 -22.76 -6.18
CA LYS A 266 22.78 -23.64 -6.65
C LYS A 266 23.35 -24.50 -5.52
N TRP A 267 23.65 -23.90 -4.37
CA TRP A 267 24.16 -24.63 -3.21
C TRP A 267 23.17 -25.69 -2.72
N ILE A 268 21.89 -25.33 -2.62
CA ILE A 268 20.81 -26.24 -2.20
C ILE A 268 20.72 -27.44 -3.13
N VAL A 269 20.78 -27.22 -4.46
CA VAL A 269 20.71 -28.28 -5.46
C VAL A 269 21.98 -29.15 -5.45
N ASP A 270 23.16 -28.53 -5.45
CA ASP A 270 24.43 -29.25 -5.48
C ASP A 270 24.65 -30.12 -4.23
N ASN A 271 24.05 -29.76 -3.12
CA ASN A 271 24.20 -30.50 -1.85
C ASN A 271 22.98 -31.34 -1.48
N ASP A 272 22.01 -31.51 -2.41
CA ASP A 272 20.74 -32.21 -2.12
C ASP A 272 19.99 -31.69 -0.86
N ALA A 273 20.17 -30.40 -0.54
CA ALA A 273 19.68 -29.78 0.69
C ALA A 273 18.22 -29.25 0.54
N TYR A 274 17.36 -30.01 -0.11
CA TYR A 274 15.95 -29.70 -0.29
C TYR A 274 15.06 -30.88 0.12
N ASP A 275 13.81 -30.61 0.45
CA ASP A 275 12.84 -31.66 0.73
C ASP A 275 12.42 -32.36 -0.58
N LYS A 276 13.00 -33.54 -0.81
CA LYS A 276 12.77 -34.33 -2.02
C LYS A 276 11.31 -34.76 -2.19
N ASN A 277 10.60 -35.00 -1.08
CA ASN A 277 9.19 -35.38 -1.13
C ASN A 277 8.31 -34.20 -1.52
N PHE A 278 8.61 -33.02 -0.96
CA PHE A 278 7.91 -31.78 -1.32
C PHE A 278 8.14 -31.45 -2.79
N VAL A 279 9.40 -31.42 -3.23
CA VAL A 279 9.75 -31.10 -4.63
C VAL A 279 9.09 -32.08 -5.61
N LYS A 280 9.11 -33.38 -5.30
CA LYS A 280 8.50 -34.40 -6.14
C LYS A 280 6.98 -34.25 -6.25
N ARG A 281 6.29 -33.82 -5.20
CA ARG A 281 4.82 -33.78 -5.15
C ARG A 281 4.21 -32.45 -5.54
N TRP A 282 4.92 -31.35 -5.23
CA TRP A 282 4.33 -30.01 -5.23
C TRP A 282 5.06 -29.01 -6.12
N SER A 283 6.06 -29.45 -6.89
CA SER A 283 6.75 -28.60 -7.82
C SER A 283 6.93 -29.27 -9.19
N ASN A 284 7.39 -28.47 -10.16
CA ASN A 284 7.79 -28.98 -11.47
C ASN A 284 9.26 -29.45 -11.52
N GLY A 285 9.95 -29.50 -10.39
CA GLY A 285 11.35 -29.93 -10.29
C GLY A 285 11.64 -31.33 -10.84
N PRO A 286 10.72 -32.34 -10.73
CA PRO A 286 10.93 -33.67 -11.30
C PRO A 286 10.82 -33.75 -12.81
N PHE A 287 10.31 -32.73 -13.49
CA PHE A 287 10.13 -32.78 -14.93
C PHE A 287 11.43 -32.52 -15.67
N LEU A 288 11.66 -33.32 -16.71
CA LEU A 288 12.77 -33.08 -17.63
C LEU A 288 12.48 -31.86 -18.50
N TYR A 289 13.46 -31.02 -18.67
CA TYR A 289 13.40 -29.85 -19.54
C TYR A 289 14.08 -30.11 -20.87
N ASN A 290 13.37 -29.87 -21.97
CA ASN A 290 13.97 -29.89 -23.30
C ASN A 290 14.37 -28.49 -23.75
N PRO A 291 15.65 -28.11 -23.77
CA PRO A 291 16.09 -26.77 -24.15
C PRO A 291 15.90 -26.44 -25.64
N GLU A 292 15.69 -27.46 -26.48
CA GLU A 292 15.55 -27.31 -27.94
C GLU A 292 14.06 -27.12 -28.36
N ALA A 293 13.13 -27.14 -27.39
CA ALA A 293 11.74 -26.90 -27.67
C ALA A 293 11.51 -25.48 -28.17
N ASP A 294 10.66 -25.33 -29.17
CA ASP A 294 10.40 -24.07 -29.89
C ASP A 294 9.66 -22.97 -29.10
N GLY A 295 9.37 -23.19 -27.85
CA GLY A 295 8.69 -22.24 -26.97
C GLY A 295 7.22 -22.02 -27.26
N LYS A 296 6.66 -22.67 -28.26
CA LYS A 296 5.28 -22.42 -28.70
C LYS A 296 4.27 -23.37 -28.07
N THR A 297 4.71 -24.53 -27.61
CA THR A 297 3.84 -25.51 -26.98
C THR A 297 4.38 -25.93 -25.63
N TYR A 298 3.53 -25.86 -24.62
CA TYR A 298 3.83 -26.28 -23.24
C TYR A 298 4.34 -27.72 -23.16
N LYS A 299 3.90 -28.60 -24.05
CA LYS A 299 4.30 -30.00 -24.14
C LYS A 299 5.75 -30.22 -24.60
N GLY A 300 6.41 -29.21 -25.12
CA GLY A 300 7.82 -29.33 -25.57
C GLY A 300 8.87 -29.04 -24.50
N TYR A 301 8.44 -28.45 -23.36
CA TYR A 301 9.38 -28.00 -22.32
C TYR A 301 9.63 -29.03 -21.21
N PHE A 302 8.62 -29.81 -20.87
CA PHE A 302 8.67 -30.72 -19.73
C PHE A 302 8.38 -32.15 -20.20
N LEU A 303 9.31 -33.03 -19.96
CA LEU A 303 9.14 -34.48 -20.08
C LEU A 303 8.97 -35.05 -18.68
N GLU A 304 7.94 -35.86 -18.47
CA GLU A 304 7.72 -36.54 -17.21
C GLU A 304 8.88 -37.46 -16.87
N MET A 305 9.43 -37.31 -15.67
CA MET A 305 10.44 -38.26 -15.19
C MET A 305 9.80 -39.56 -14.76
N ASN A 306 10.06 -40.61 -15.48
CA ASN A 306 9.75 -41.97 -15.06
C ASN A 306 10.67 -42.33 -13.88
N GLY A 307 10.09 -42.41 -12.67
CA GLY A 307 10.85 -42.84 -11.51
C GLY A 307 10.03 -42.96 -10.26
#